data_698a9b1496a9338a19c31e1c64bc6876
#
_entry.id   698a9b1496a9338a19c31e1c64bc6876
#
_cell.length_a   1.000
_cell.length_b   1.000
_cell.length_c   1.000
_cell.angle_alpha   90.00
_cell.angle_beta   90.00
_cell.angle_gamma   90.00
#
_symmetry.space_group_name_H-M   'P 1'
#
loop_
_entity.id
_entity.type
_entity.pdbx_description
1 polymer ?
#
loop_
_entity_poly.entity_id
_entity_poly.type
_entity_poly.pdbx_seq_one_letter_code
_entity_poly.pdbx_strand_id
1 'polypeptide(L)'
;MATRFPGGQDIARKWFVVDASGQTLGRLASRVASILAGKESPLYTPFIDAGDHVIVINADKIRVTGMKTEQKVYRHYTGFPGGLRQEQFRKLFDRKPDRVVQEAILGMLPKNKLGRAMGKKLKVYVGDKHDHQAQKPQALELAGRKQA
;
A
#
# COMPACT_ATOMS: atom_id res chain seq x y z
N MET A 1 -7.65 29.06 24.65
CA MET A 1 -8.01 28.50 23.34
C MET A 1 -8.27 27.00 23.48
N ALA A 2 -9.44 26.51 23.08
CA ALA A 2 -9.69 25.06 23.10
C ALA A 2 -9.07 24.41 21.84
N THR A 3 -8.28 23.36 22.02
CA THR A 3 -7.75 22.57 20.90
C THR A 3 -8.89 21.76 20.27
N ARG A 4 -9.26 22.08 19.03
CA ARG A 4 -10.28 21.34 18.30
C ARG A 4 -9.60 20.26 17.46
N PHE A 5 -9.98 19.00 17.67
CA PHE A 5 -9.61 17.90 16.82
C PHE A 5 -10.65 17.71 15.71
N PRO A 6 -10.24 17.29 14.49
CA PRO A 6 -11.19 16.98 13.43
C PRO A 6 -12.07 15.80 13.84
N GLY A 7 -13.36 15.91 13.57
CA GLY A 7 -14.30 14.79 13.69
C GLY A 7 -14.26 13.92 12.43
N GLY A 8 -14.81 12.71 12.50
CA GLY A 8 -14.87 11.82 11.34
C GLY A 8 -15.68 12.40 10.16
N GLN A 9 -16.57 13.36 10.39
CA GLN A 9 -17.35 14.06 9.39
C GLN A 9 -16.59 15.19 8.69
N ASP A 10 -15.53 15.71 9.32
CA ASP A 10 -14.70 16.80 8.78
C ASP A 10 -13.69 16.29 7.73
N ILE A 11 -13.56 14.97 7.58
CA ILE A 11 -12.56 14.34 6.74
C ILE A 11 -13.19 13.96 5.39
N ALA A 12 -12.92 14.76 4.35
CA ALA A 12 -13.26 14.43 2.99
C ALA A 12 -12.19 13.49 2.40
N ARG A 13 -12.53 12.20 2.18
CA ARG A 13 -11.62 11.22 1.62
C ARG A 13 -11.62 11.29 0.09
N LYS A 14 -10.43 11.30 -0.48
CA LYS A 14 -10.20 11.28 -1.93
C LYS A 14 -9.80 9.88 -2.40
N TRP A 15 -9.89 9.67 -3.71
CA TRP A 15 -9.43 8.45 -4.35
C TRP A 15 -8.25 8.76 -5.27
N PHE A 16 -7.18 8.00 -5.14
CA PHE A 16 -5.99 8.14 -5.96
C PHE A 16 -5.68 6.86 -6.71
N VAL A 17 -5.22 6.98 -7.96
CA VAL A 17 -4.65 5.88 -8.73
C VAL A 17 -3.15 6.10 -8.85
N VAL A 18 -2.40 5.06 -8.57
CA VAL A 18 -0.95 5.01 -8.64
C VAL A 18 -0.53 3.92 -9.60
N ASP A 19 0.28 4.26 -10.59
CA ASP A 19 0.89 3.28 -11.48
C ASP A 19 2.18 2.74 -10.87
N ALA A 20 2.25 1.41 -10.71
CA ALA A 20 3.42 0.70 -10.18
C ALA A 20 4.48 0.39 -11.25
N SER A 21 4.19 0.62 -12.55
CA SER A 21 5.08 0.27 -13.65
C SER A 21 6.48 0.88 -13.47
N GLY A 22 7.51 0.03 -13.44
CA GLY A 22 8.91 0.45 -13.34
C GLY A 22 9.32 1.07 -12.00
N GLN A 23 8.40 1.19 -11.05
CA GLN A 23 8.69 1.73 -9.73
C GLN A 23 9.32 0.68 -8.80
N THR A 24 10.13 1.14 -7.85
CA THR A 24 10.70 0.27 -6.80
C THR A 24 9.65 -0.03 -5.73
N LEU A 25 9.45 -1.31 -5.43
CA LEU A 25 8.45 -1.79 -4.46
C LEU A 25 8.48 -1.03 -3.12
N GLY A 26 9.67 -0.85 -2.53
CA GLY A 26 9.80 -0.20 -1.22
C GLY A 26 9.45 1.29 -1.25
N ARG A 27 9.85 2.01 -2.30
CA ARG A 27 9.57 3.44 -2.46
C ARG A 27 8.09 3.70 -2.72
N LEU A 28 7.48 2.89 -3.61
CA LEU A 28 6.05 2.93 -3.84
C LEU A 28 5.29 2.62 -2.54
N ALA A 29 5.65 1.55 -1.85
CA ALA A 29 4.97 1.12 -0.63
C ALA A 29 5.02 2.18 0.48
N SER A 30 6.16 2.84 0.69
CA SER A 30 6.30 3.89 1.71
C SER A 30 5.44 5.11 1.39
N ARG A 31 5.37 5.51 0.13
CA ARG A 31 4.56 6.65 -0.31
C ARG A 31 3.07 6.37 -0.18
N VAL A 32 2.62 5.21 -0.68
CA VAL A 32 1.24 4.77 -0.56
C VAL A 32 0.81 4.62 0.90
N ALA A 33 1.67 4.06 1.76
CA ALA A 33 1.39 3.94 3.20
C ALA A 33 1.23 5.32 3.87
N SER A 34 2.00 6.32 3.45
CA SER A 34 1.89 7.71 3.94
C SER A 34 0.52 8.31 3.62
N ILE A 35 0.02 8.09 2.40
CA ILE A 35 -1.30 8.58 1.95
C ILE A 35 -2.42 7.84 2.71
N LEU A 36 -2.34 6.51 2.81
CA LEU A 36 -3.31 5.70 3.54
C LEU A 36 -3.40 6.07 5.03
N ALA A 37 -2.27 6.44 5.64
CA ALA A 37 -2.22 6.92 7.02
C ALA A 37 -2.75 8.36 7.16
N GLY A 38 -2.88 9.11 6.06
CA GLY A 38 -3.34 10.49 6.06
C GLY A 38 -2.28 11.52 6.43
N LYS A 39 -0.98 11.16 6.39
CA LYS A 39 0.12 12.05 6.76
C LYS A 39 0.27 13.27 5.86
N GLU A 40 -0.33 13.25 4.68
CA GLU A 40 -0.33 14.38 3.74
C GLU A 40 -1.50 15.35 4.00
N SER A 41 -2.46 14.95 4.80
CA SER A 41 -3.59 15.81 5.18
C SER A 41 -3.19 16.78 6.29
N PRO A 42 -3.57 18.07 6.21
CA PRO A 42 -3.37 19.01 7.31
C PRO A 42 -4.18 18.63 8.56
N LEU A 43 -5.21 17.79 8.41
CA LEU A 43 -6.04 17.30 9.49
C LEU A 43 -5.51 16.00 10.13
N TYR A 44 -4.27 15.61 9.80
CA TYR A 44 -3.69 14.39 10.34
C TYR A 44 -3.60 14.40 11.86
N THR A 45 -4.11 13.35 12.47
CA THR A 45 -3.94 13.05 13.89
C THR A 45 -3.67 11.54 14.06
N PRO A 46 -2.82 11.12 15.03
CA PRO A 46 -2.44 9.71 15.18
C PRO A 46 -3.59 8.76 15.55
N PHE A 47 -4.68 9.28 16.10
CA PHE A 47 -5.80 8.51 16.61
C PHE A 47 -7.04 8.50 15.70
N ILE A 48 -7.02 9.27 14.60
CA ILE A 48 -8.11 9.33 13.63
C ILE A 48 -7.63 8.81 12.26
N ASP A 49 -8.51 8.08 11.56
CA ASP A 49 -8.27 7.65 10.20
C ASP A 49 -8.57 8.79 9.20
N ALA A 50 -7.58 9.64 8.95
CA ALA A 50 -7.66 10.76 8.02
C ALA A 50 -7.15 10.44 6.62
N GLY A 51 -6.79 9.18 6.33
CA GLY A 51 -6.19 8.79 5.06
C GLY A 51 -7.18 8.61 3.93
N ASP A 52 -6.67 8.73 2.71
CA ASP A 52 -7.39 8.61 1.45
C ASP A 52 -7.42 7.17 0.95
N HIS A 53 -8.24 6.89 -0.08
CA HIS A 53 -8.27 5.62 -0.78
C HIS A 53 -7.20 5.59 -1.87
N VAL A 54 -6.48 4.48 -1.97
CA VAL A 54 -5.44 4.30 -2.99
C VAL A 54 -5.68 3.04 -3.80
N ILE A 55 -5.65 3.20 -5.11
CA ILE A 55 -5.71 2.12 -6.10
C ILE A 55 -4.31 2.02 -6.71
N VAL A 56 -3.69 0.85 -6.62
CA VAL A 56 -2.42 0.57 -7.29
C VAL A 56 -2.69 -0.32 -8.50
N ILE A 57 -2.26 0.10 -9.67
CA ILE A 57 -2.38 -0.64 -10.92
C ILE A 57 -1.01 -1.15 -11.40
N ASN A 58 -1.00 -2.10 -12.33
CA ASN A 58 0.21 -2.70 -12.89
C ASN A 58 1.15 -3.32 -11.84
N ALA A 59 0.61 -4.03 -10.86
CA ALA A 59 1.40 -4.65 -9.80
C ALA A 59 2.42 -5.68 -10.33
N ASP A 60 2.18 -6.26 -11.51
CA ASP A 60 3.06 -7.19 -12.21
C ASP A 60 4.36 -6.55 -12.75
N LYS A 61 4.36 -5.22 -12.96
CA LYS A 61 5.49 -4.48 -13.55
C LYS A 61 6.35 -3.78 -12.51
N ILE A 62 6.15 -4.09 -11.23
CA ILE A 62 6.94 -3.50 -10.14
C ILE A 62 8.36 -4.07 -10.11
N ARG A 63 9.32 -3.26 -9.68
CA ARG A 63 10.73 -3.65 -9.61
C ARG A 63 11.21 -3.78 -8.16
N VAL A 64 12.11 -4.71 -7.93
CA VAL A 64 12.89 -4.82 -6.70
C VAL A 64 14.37 -4.66 -7.02
N THR A 65 15.14 -4.12 -6.08
CA THR A 65 16.56 -3.84 -6.28
C THR A 65 17.45 -4.90 -5.64
N GLY A 66 18.65 -5.07 -6.20
CA GLY A 66 19.64 -6.04 -5.71
C GLY A 66 19.16 -7.48 -5.91
N MET A 67 19.67 -8.39 -5.10
CA MET A 67 19.39 -9.83 -5.18
C MET A 67 18.08 -10.24 -4.46
N LYS A 68 17.21 -9.29 -4.13
CA LYS A 68 15.95 -9.56 -3.40
C LYS A 68 15.00 -10.49 -4.13
N THR A 69 15.05 -10.51 -5.46
CA THR A 69 14.24 -11.42 -6.28
C THR A 69 14.49 -12.88 -5.91
N GLU A 70 15.73 -13.24 -5.57
CA GLU A 70 16.12 -14.61 -5.24
C GLU A 70 16.19 -14.86 -3.74
N GLN A 71 16.71 -13.89 -2.99
CA GLN A 71 17.01 -14.06 -1.57
C GLN A 71 15.83 -13.76 -0.64
N LYS A 72 14.88 -12.92 -1.07
CA LYS A 72 13.76 -12.54 -0.20
C LYS A 72 12.81 -13.72 -0.03
N VAL A 73 12.53 -14.05 1.24
CA VAL A 73 11.61 -15.14 1.62
C VAL A 73 10.49 -14.56 2.48
N TYR A 74 9.27 -14.90 2.12
CA TYR A 74 8.07 -14.65 2.93
C TYR A 74 7.85 -15.83 3.86
N ARG A 75 7.68 -15.56 5.16
CA ARG A 75 7.46 -16.56 6.19
C ARG A 75 6.10 -16.36 6.82
N HIS A 76 5.37 -17.46 6.94
CA HIS A 76 4.08 -17.48 7.60
C HIS A 76 3.99 -18.69 8.51
N TYR A 77 3.53 -18.48 9.74
CA TYR A 77 3.34 -19.54 10.72
C TYR A 77 1.86 -19.86 10.87
N THR A 78 1.48 -21.13 10.72
CA THR A 78 0.08 -21.57 10.75
C THR A 78 -0.48 -21.78 12.16
N GLY A 79 0.37 -21.71 13.21
CA GLY A 79 -0.03 -21.95 14.60
C GLY A 79 0.05 -23.41 15.04
N PHE A 80 0.40 -24.35 14.15
CA PHE A 80 0.56 -25.76 14.46
C PHE A 80 2.03 -26.17 14.55
N PRO A 81 2.39 -27.25 15.28
CA PRO A 81 3.74 -27.78 15.29
C PRO A 81 4.24 -28.08 13.87
N GLY A 82 5.46 -27.59 13.52
CA GLY A 82 5.99 -27.70 12.18
C GLY A 82 5.31 -26.83 11.12
N GLY A 83 4.45 -25.91 11.52
CA GLY A 83 3.63 -25.07 10.63
C GLY A 83 4.32 -23.84 10.03
N LEU A 84 5.65 -23.72 10.10
CA LEU A 84 6.38 -22.64 9.46
C LEU A 84 6.39 -22.83 7.94
N ARG A 85 5.69 -21.95 7.22
CA ARG A 85 5.69 -21.93 5.76
C ARG A 85 6.63 -20.84 5.25
N GLN A 86 7.41 -21.18 4.23
CA GLN A 86 8.36 -20.28 3.60
C GLN A 86 8.13 -20.30 2.09
N GLU A 87 8.07 -19.12 1.49
CA GLU A 87 7.89 -18.96 0.05
C GLU A 87 8.85 -17.90 -0.47
N GLN A 88 9.60 -18.21 -1.51
CA GLN A 88 10.51 -17.26 -2.15
C GLN A 88 9.73 -16.15 -2.84
N PHE A 89 10.28 -14.94 -2.85
CA PHE A 89 9.71 -13.77 -3.51
C PHE A 89 9.33 -14.07 -4.96
N ARG A 90 10.23 -14.67 -5.73
CA ARG A 90 9.99 -14.98 -7.15
C ARG A 90 8.75 -15.84 -7.36
N LYS A 91 8.61 -16.94 -6.61
CA LYS A 91 7.45 -17.84 -6.70
C LYS A 91 6.14 -17.15 -6.32
N LEU A 92 6.16 -16.31 -5.29
CA LEU A 92 4.98 -15.56 -4.87
C LEU A 92 4.63 -14.48 -5.89
N PHE A 93 5.63 -13.78 -6.44
CA PHE A 93 5.43 -12.72 -7.42
C PHE A 93 4.86 -13.25 -8.74
N ASP A 94 5.36 -14.37 -9.25
CA ASP A 94 4.87 -15.01 -10.47
C ASP A 94 3.40 -15.49 -10.33
N ARG A 95 3.03 -15.91 -9.11
CA ARG A 95 1.68 -16.42 -8.83
C ARG A 95 0.68 -15.32 -8.45
N LYS A 96 1.07 -14.39 -7.58
CA LYS A 96 0.22 -13.32 -7.00
C LYS A 96 1.01 -12.03 -6.78
N PRO A 97 1.29 -11.25 -7.82
CA PRO A 97 2.02 -9.99 -7.67
C PRO A 97 1.25 -8.94 -6.85
N ASP A 98 -0.08 -8.94 -6.91
CA ASP A 98 -0.96 -8.12 -6.09
C ASP A 98 -0.69 -8.29 -4.60
N ARG A 99 -0.53 -9.52 -4.14
CA ARG A 99 -0.25 -9.85 -2.75
C ARG A 99 1.10 -9.32 -2.29
N VAL A 100 2.12 -9.40 -3.15
CA VAL A 100 3.47 -8.88 -2.84
C VAL A 100 3.43 -7.38 -2.56
N VAL A 101 2.72 -6.62 -3.42
CA VAL A 101 2.54 -5.18 -3.25
C VAL A 101 1.71 -4.86 -2.00
N GLN A 102 0.62 -5.59 -1.82
CA GLN A 102 -0.26 -5.42 -0.67
C GLN A 102 0.46 -5.68 0.65
N GLU A 103 1.20 -6.77 0.78
CA GLU A 103 1.97 -7.10 2.00
C GLU A 103 3.06 -6.06 2.28
N ALA A 104 3.72 -5.52 1.24
CA ALA A 104 4.72 -4.47 1.41
C ALA A 104 4.10 -3.18 1.98
N ILE A 105 2.93 -2.78 1.51
CA ILE A 105 2.22 -1.58 1.98
C ILE A 105 1.66 -1.80 3.38
N LEU A 106 0.95 -2.91 3.60
CA LEU A 106 0.35 -3.23 4.91
C LEU A 106 1.42 -3.40 6.00
N GLY A 107 2.60 -3.90 5.64
CA GLY A 107 3.75 -4.00 6.54
C GLY A 107 4.27 -2.64 7.05
N MET A 108 4.01 -1.55 6.31
CA MET A 108 4.41 -0.19 6.67
C MET A 108 3.32 0.58 7.43
N LEU A 109 2.11 0.02 7.55
CA LEU A 109 1.03 0.60 8.34
C LEU A 109 1.12 0.16 9.82
N PRO A 110 0.53 0.91 10.76
CA PRO A 110 0.51 0.52 12.16
C PRO A 110 -0.20 -0.81 12.39
N LYS A 111 0.29 -1.60 13.36
CA LYS A 111 -0.21 -2.96 13.67
C LYS A 111 -1.35 -2.94 14.70
N ASN A 112 -2.34 -2.06 14.51
CA ASN A 112 -3.47 -1.88 15.42
C ASN A 112 -4.81 -1.88 14.66
N LYS A 113 -5.92 -1.64 15.37
CA LYS A 113 -7.26 -1.56 14.76
C LYS A 113 -7.34 -0.47 13.68
N LEU A 114 -6.71 0.68 13.94
CA LEU A 114 -6.67 1.81 13.02
C LEU A 114 -5.90 1.44 11.73
N GLY A 115 -4.74 0.81 11.85
CA GLY A 115 -3.96 0.35 10.70
C GLY A 115 -4.70 -0.67 9.84
N ARG A 116 -5.52 -1.53 10.46
CA ARG A 116 -6.40 -2.45 9.70
C ARG A 116 -7.49 -1.71 8.94
N ALA A 117 -8.05 -0.64 9.50
CA ALA A 117 -9.01 0.22 8.82
C ALA A 117 -8.36 0.96 7.62
N MET A 118 -7.15 1.49 7.81
CA MET A 118 -6.35 2.11 6.75
C MET A 118 -6.08 1.12 5.61
N GLY A 119 -5.71 -0.12 5.93
CA GLY A 119 -5.43 -1.18 4.94
C GLY A 119 -6.63 -1.56 4.08
N LYS A 120 -7.86 -1.43 4.57
CA LYS A 120 -9.09 -1.68 3.78
C LYS A 120 -9.30 -0.69 2.63
N LYS A 121 -8.67 0.48 2.71
CA LYS A 121 -8.72 1.54 1.69
C LYS A 121 -7.75 1.30 0.54
N LEU A 122 -6.86 0.32 0.67
CA LEU A 122 -5.94 -0.09 -0.39
C LEU A 122 -6.62 -1.08 -1.33
N LYS A 123 -6.52 -0.82 -2.63
CA LYS A 123 -6.90 -1.74 -3.70
C LYS A 123 -5.71 -1.94 -4.63
N VAL A 124 -5.38 -3.19 -4.93
CA VAL A 124 -4.23 -3.53 -5.80
C VAL A 124 -4.73 -4.37 -6.97
N TYR A 125 -4.34 -3.99 -8.17
CA TYR A 125 -4.68 -4.66 -9.42
C TYR A 125 -3.41 -5.04 -10.19
N VAL A 126 -3.43 -6.21 -10.80
CA VAL A 126 -2.31 -6.74 -11.57
C VAL A 126 -2.18 -6.02 -12.90
N GLY A 127 -3.31 -5.71 -13.57
CA GLY A 127 -3.33 -5.01 -14.85
C GLY A 127 -3.53 -3.51 -14.73
N ASP A 128 -3.81 -2.88 -15.86
CA ASP A 128 -4.07 -1.44 -15.99
C ASP A 128 -5.51 -1.03 -15.63
N LYS A 129 -6.45 -2.00 -15.59
CA LYS A 129 -7.87 -1.77 -15.35
C LYS A 129 -8.24 -1.93 -13.89
N HIS A 130 -9.13 -1.08 -13.42
CA HIS A 130 -9.72 -1.15 -12.08
C HIS A 130 -11.23 -0.90 -12.12
N ASP A 131 -11.97 -1.41 -11.14
CA ASP A 131 -13.44 -1.36 -11.09
C ASP A 131 -14.00 -0.09 -10.42
N HIS A 132 -13.13 0.87 -10.05
CA HIS A 132 -13.48 2.05 -9.25
C HIS A 132 -13.61 3.33 -10.08
N GLN A 133 -14.14 3.25 -11.30
CA GLN A 133 -14.31 4.42 -12.17
C GLN A 133 -15.38 5.41 -11.63
N ALA A 134 -16.42 4.88 -10.99
CA ALA A 134 -17.50 5.67 -10.40
C ALA A 134 -17.03 6.65 -9.31
N GLN A 135 -15.93 6.33 -8.61
CA GLN A 135 -15.32 7.17 -7.58
C GLN A 135 -14.47 8.32 -8.15
N LYS A 136 -14.30 8.38 -9.49
CA LYS A 136 -13.48 9.40 -10.18
C LYS A 136 -12.10 9.58 -9.56
N PRO A 137 -11.28 8.51 -9.48
CA PRO A 137 -9.99 8.58 -8.82
C PRO A 137 -9.04 9.51 -9.59
N GLN A 138 -8.23 10.25 -8.84
CA GLN A 138 -7.22 11.15 -9.40
C GLN A 138 -5.92 10.39 -9.62
N ALA A 139 -5.30 10.57 -10.79
CA ALA A 139 -3.97 10.01 -11.05
C ALA A 139 -2.93 10.72 -10.16
N LEU A 140 -2.15 9.94 -9.44
CA LEU A 140 -1.08 10.43 -8.59
C LEU A 140 0.27 9.95 -9.12
N GLU A 141 1.07 10.86 -9.66
CA GLU A 141 2.45 10.57 -9.99
C GLU A 141 3.29 10.58 -8.70
N LEU A 142 3.77 9.42 -8.30
CA LEU A 142 4.76 9.34 -7.25
C LEU A 142 6.09 9.83 -7.85
N ALA A 143 6.57 10.98 -7.41
CA ALA A 143 7.85 11.54 -7.84
C ALA A 143 8.97 10.52 -7.58
N GLY A 144 9.18 9.63 -8.53
CA GLY A 144 10.35 8.78 -8.63
C GLY A 144 11.49 9.65 -9.10
N ARG A 145 12.63 9.63 -8.39
CA ARG A 145 13.88 10.14 -8.95
C ARG A 145 14.06 9.47 -10.31
N LYS A 146 13.84 10.22 -11.40
CA LYS A 146 14.22 9.74 -12.74
C LYS A 146 15.69 9.35 -12.60
N GLN A 147 15.99 8.08 -12.73
CA GLN A 147 17.37 7.65 -12.88
C GLN A 147 17.81 8.15 -14.25
N ALA A 148 18.75 9.09 -14.22
CA ALA A 148 19.51 9.47 -15.38
C ALA A 148 20.34 8.26 -15.85
#